data_b6bff56000dbb1b2bb9e24c2bf2599a2
#
_entry.id   b6bff56000dbb1b2bb9e24c2bf2599a2
#
_cell.length_a   1.000
_cell.length_b   1.000
_cell.length_c   1.000
_cell.angle_alpha   90.00
_cell.angle_beta   90.00
_cell.angle_gamma   90.00
#
_symmetry.space_group_name_H-M   'P 1'
#
loop_
_entity.id
_entity.type
_entity.pdbx_description
1 polymer ?
#
loop_
_entity_poly.entity_id
_entity_poly.type
_entity_poly.pdbx_seq_one_letter_code
_entity_poly.pdbx_strand_id
1 'polypeptide(L)'
;MSELLSQDEVNALLQSVPLMEEATQKLAAPAEPTAPSPSHYKKRATRYDFKRPNRISKNVLQSLHFLHERYARNLALNLSAYLRTIADIVLLSVDQLSYAEFLMSLPETTCINAVDIQPQGGMLAFELNPTLVFAIIEKLMGGSSETPTQNREITVLEQHLIEGFIQMALRDLREVWQTIGETNFVLDRQETSPQLVQIVAPNEIVVVIVFEVKVGQTSGMMNFCIPAIYLDPFAMELRQENRTDFTTRMTAEDHRRLDEVLANSVTSLFVDLAQRKIAIRELLSLQVGDIVTLNKEITAPITVKVEGLPKFHALFGARKGKKAARILSLVTNEEPPQEDDGEFEPLQGLG
;
A
#
# COMPACT_ATOMS: atom_id res chain seq x y z
N MET A 1 -58.10 -14.44 10.61
CA MET A 1 -58.69 -14.35 9.25
C MET A 1 -57.50 -14.17 8.31
N SER A 2 -57.16 -15.22 7.60
CA SER A 2 -56.08 -15.24 6.62
C SER A 2 -56.65 -14.76 5.28
N GLU A 3 -56.27 -13.58 4.84
CA GLU A 3 -56.59 -13.09 3.49
C GLU A 3 -55.78 -13.92 2.48
N LEU A 4 -56.51 -14.74 1.74
CA LEU A 4 -55.99 -15.46 0.57
C LEU A 4 -55.94 -14.44 -0.59
N LEU A 5 -54.74 -14.26 -1.17
CA LEU A 5 -54.52 -13.44 -2.34
C LEU A 5 -55.45 -13.83 -3.49
N SER A 6 -56.01 -12.86 -4.19
CA SER A 6 -56.88 -13.09 -5.33
C SER A 6 -56.13 -13.63 -6.55
N GLN A 7 -56.82 -14.38 -7.41
CA GLN A 7 -56.22 -15.04 -8.59
C GLN A 7 -55.58 -14.02 -9.56
N ASP A 8 -56.08 -12.80 -9.56
CA ASP A 8 -55.52 -11.70 -10.39
C ASP A 8 -54.20 -11.13 -9.85
N GLU A 9 -54.00 -11.11 -8.51
CA GLU A 9 -52.76 -10.73 -7.87
C GLU A 9 -51.65 -11.76 -8.08
N VAL A 10 -52.03 -13.06 -8.06
CA VAL A 10 -51.10 -14.16 -8.39
C VAL A 10 -50.65 -14.11 -9.84
N ASN A 11 -51.56 -13.81 -10.78
CA ASN A 11 -51.20 -13.64 -12.19
C ASN A 11 -50.34 -12.41 -12.46
N ALA A 12 -50.54 -11.32 -11.74
CA ALA A 12 -49.69 -10.11 -11.85
C ALA A 12 -48.26 -10.36 -11.35
N LEU A 13 -48.11 -11.16 -10.26
CA LEU A 13 -46.82 -11.58 -9.77
C LEU A 13 -46.06 -12.52 -10.73
N LEU A 14 -46.77 -13.42 -11.39
CA LEU A 14 -46.19 -14.34 -12.39
C LEU A 14 -45.71 -13.63 -13.66
N GLN A 15 -46.31 -12.50 -14.02
CA GLN A 15 -45.87 -11.67 -15.17
C GLN A 15 -44.67 -10.76 -14.85
N SER A 16 -44.33 -10.56 -13.57
CA SER A 16 -43.20 -9.72 -13.16
C SER A 16 -41.85 -10.48 -13.00
N VAL A 17 -41.85 -11.81 -13.17
CA VAL A 17 -40.61 -12.63 -13.16
C VAL A 17 -40.04 -12.67 -14.56
N PRO A 18 -38.86 -12.04 -14.84
CA PRO A 18 -38.20 -12.17 -16.14
C PRO A 18 -37.74 -13.61 -16.32
N LEU A 19 -38.12 -14.17 -17.48
CA LEU A 19 -37.81 -15.51 -17.95
C LEU A 19 -36.33 -15.91 -17.78
N MET A 20 -36.13 -16.86 -16.90
CA MET A 20 -34.84 -17.54 -16.67
C MET A 20 -34.78 -18.87 -17.43
N GLU A 21 -35.37 -18.93 -18.64
CA GLU A 21 -35.53 -20.16 -19.43
C GLU A 21 -34.75 -20.21 -20.75
N GLU A 22 -33.80 -19.30 -21.00
CA GLU A 22 -32.95 -19.38 -22.21
C GLU A 22 -31.53 -19.94 -21.99
N ALA A 23 -31.26 -20.58 -20.86
CA ALA A 23 -29.89 -21.09 -20.54
C ALA A 23 -29.70 -22.60 -20.78
N THR A 24 -30.70 -23.37 -21.24
CA THR A 24 -30.57 -24.84 -21.29
C THR A 24 -30.68 -25.48 -22.67
N GLN A 25 -30.59 -24.73 -23.79
CA GLN A 25 -30.61 -25.33 -25.12
C GLN A 25 -29.44 -24.89 -26.01
N LYS A 26 -28.19 -25.13 -25.58
CA LYS A 26 -26.99 -25.13 -26.45
C LYS A 26 -25.91 -26.06 -25.93
N LEU A 27 -26.22 -27.31 -25.81
CA LEU A 27 -25.22 -28.37 -25.59
C LEU A 27 -25.46 -29.46 -26.66
N ALA A 28 -24.93 -29.25 -27.89
CA ALA A 28 -24.55 -30.33 -28.79
C ALA A 28 -24.05 -29.78 -30.13
N ALA A 29 -22.75 -29.44 -30.23
CA ALA A 29 -21.95 -29.60 -31.43
C ALA A 29 -20.47 -29.45 -31.10
N PRO A 30 -19.53 -30.26 -31.60
CA PRO A 30 -18.11 -30.18 -31.27
C PRO A 30 -17.46 -28.98 -31.99
N ALA A 31 -16.83 -28.11 -31.20
CA ALA A 31 -16.11 -26.93 -31.68
C ALA A 31 -14.64 -27.26 -31.95
N GLU A 32 -14.16 -26.87 -33.12
CA GLU A 32 -12.76 -26.80 -33.52
C GLU A 32 -11.99 -25.81 -32.64
N PRO A 33 -10.65 -25.97 -32.44
CA PRO A 33 -9.88 -25.10 -31.56
C PRO A 33 -9.58 -23.75 -32.21
N THR A 34 -10.31 -22.73 -31.81
CA THR A 34 -9.99 -21.33 -32.13
C THR A 34 -9.12 -20.74 -31.04
N ALA A 35 -8.06 -20.02 -31.45
CA ALA A 35 -7.08 -19.34 -30.62
C ALA A 35 -7.74 -18.35 -29.61
N PRO A 36 -7.15 -18.13 -28.41
CA PRO A 36 -7.74 -17.25 -27.40
C PRO A 36 -7.68 -15.80 -27.84
N SER A 37 -8.84 -15.20 -28.03
CA SER A 37 -9.00 -13.74 -28.18
C SER A 37 -8.62 -13.02 -26.88
N PRO A 38 -7.95 -11.86 -26.91
CA PRO A 38 -7.61 -11.12 -25.72
C PRO A 38 -8.87 -10.66 -24.99
N SER A 39 -9.08 -11.18 -23.78
CA SER A 39 -10.18 -10.77 -22.92
C SER A 39 -10.02 -9.29 -22.56
N HIS A 40 -10.89 -8.44 -23.09
CA HIS A 40 -11.07 -7.08 -22.64
C HIS A 40 -11.56 -7.11 -21.17
N TYR A 41 -10.65 -6.96 -20.23
CA TYR A 41 -10.99 -6.58 -18.85
C TYR A 41 -11.71 -5.23 -18.90
N LYS A 42 -13.04 -5.24 -18.87
CA LYS A 42 -13.84 -4.03 -18.64
C LYS A 42 -13.49 -3.54 -17.22
N LYS A 43 -12.55 -2.58 -17.13
CA LYS A 43 -12.35 -1.81 -15.91
C LYS A 43 -13.70 -1.19 -15.54
N ARG A 44 -14.32 -1.65 -14.46
CA ARG A 44 -15.49 -0.99 -13.88
C ARG A 44 -15.06 0.42 -13.48
N ALA A 45 -15.50 1.42 -14.22
CA ALA A 45 -15.32 2.81 -13.86
C ALA A 45 -16.16 3.08 -12.60
N THR A 46 -15.52 3.32 -11.48
CA THR A 46 -16.18 3.81 -10.27
C THR A 46 -16.39 5.32 -10.41
N ARG A 47 -17.60 5.80 -10.11
CA ARG A 47 -17.88 7.24 -10.13
C ARG A 47 -16.96 7.92 -9.12
N TYR A 48 -16.13 8.85 -9.58
CA TYR A 48 -15.26 9.66 -8.73
C TYR A 48 -16.06 10.85 -8.20
N ASP A 49 -16.14 11.00 -6.89
CA ASP A 49 -16.75 12.16 -6.24
C ASP A 49 -15.73 13.29 -6.12
N PHE A 50 -15.83 14.29 -6.99
CA PHE A 50 -14.95 15.47 -6.96
C PHE A 50 -15.11 16.36 -5.73
N LYS A 51 -16.19 16.20 -4.96
CA LYS A 51 -16.41 16.93 -3.70
C LYS A 51 -15.60 16.32 -2.54
N ARG A 52 -15.18 15.04 -2.68
CA ARG A 52 -14.36 14.29 -1.72
C ARG A 52 -13.15 13.72 -2.44
N PRO A 53 -12.09 14.54 -2.64
CA PRO A 53 -10.89 14.03 -3.29
C PRO A 53 -10.28 12.92 -2.42
N ASN A 54 -10.02 11.76 -3.00
CA ASN A 54 -9.26 10.71 -2.33
C ASN A 54 -7.82 11.21 -2.10
N ARG A 55 -7.53 11.71 -0.91
CA ARG A 55 -6.18 12.17 -0.53
C ARG A 55 -5.21 11.00 -0.44
N ILE A 56 -5.72 9.84 -0.01
CA ILE A 56 -4.93 8.63 0.16
C ILE A 56 -5.19 7.67 -1.00
N SER A 57 -4.13 7.14 -1.59
CA SER A 57 -4.25 6.18 -2.68
C SER A 57 -4.79 4.84 -2.19
N LYS A 58 -5.52 4.12 -3.05
CA LYS A 58 -6.05 2.78 -2.73
C LYS A 58 -4.95 1.79 -2.32
N ASN A 59 -3.75 1.94 -2.87
CA ASN A 59 -2.61 1.07 -2.53
C ASN A 59 -2.18 1.29 -1.08
N VAL A 60 -2.15 2.54 -0.60
CA VAL A 60 -1.81 2.86 0.78
C VAL A 60 -2.88 2.32 1.74
N LEU A 61 -4.17 2.45 1.40
CA LEU A 61 -5.25 1.86 2.22
C LEU A 61 -5.14 0.33 2.28
N GLN A 62 -4.76 -0.30 1.17
CA GLN A 62 -4.54 -1.75 1.13
C GLN A 62 -3.33 -2.17 1.98
N SER A 63 -2.23 -1.43 1.95
CA SER A 63 -1.07 -1.69 2.81
C SER A 63 -1.41 -1.52 4.28
N LEU A 64 -2.17 -0.46 4.62
CA LEU A 64 -2.66 -0.27 5.98
C LEU A 64 -3.57 -1.43 6.41
N HIS A 65 -4.39 -1.97 5.52
CA HIS A 65 -5.21 -3.14 5.80
C HIS A 65 -4.32 -4.34 6.20
N PHE A 66 -3.34 -4.72 5.40
CA PHE A 66 -2.43 -5.83 5.71
C PHE A 66 -1.62 -5.61 6.99
N LEU A 67 -1.12 -4.37 7.18
CA LEU A 67 -0.41 -3.99 8.38
C LEU A 67 -1.27 -4.22 9.64
N HIS A 68 -2.51 -3.78 9.59
CA HIS A 68 -3.43 -3.86 10.72
C HIS A 68 -4.08 -5.25 10.89
N GLU A 69 -4.12 -6.09 9.86
CA GLU A 69 -4.42 -7.52 10.03
C GLU A 69 -3.33 -8.23 10.87
N ARG A 70 -2.05 -7.89 10.62
CA ARG A 70 -0.94 -8.40 11.45
C ARG A 70 -1.04 -7.91 12.88
N TYR A 71 -1.36 -6.62 13.05
CA TYR A 71 -1.62 -6.03 14.37
C TYR A 71 -2.75 -6.76 15.10
N ALA A 72 -3.88 -7.02 14.45
CA ALA A 72 -5.02 -7.72 15.04
C ALA A 72 -4.64 -9.10 15.57
N ARG A 73 -3.86 -9.88 14.80
CA ARG A 73 -3.36 -11.21 15.23
C ARG A 73 -2.44 -11.12 16.45
N ASN A 74 -1.50 -10.17 16.47
CA ASN A 74 -0.59 -9.99 17.59
C ASN A 74 -1.34 -9.57 18.85
N LEU A 75 -2.20 -8.55 18.73
CA LEU A 75 -2.99 -8.06 19.86
C LEU A 75 -3.94 -9.14 20.41
N ALA A 76 -4.56 -9.97 19.56
CA ALA A 76 -5.43 -11.06 20.00
C ALA A 76 -4.69 -12.07 20.89
N LEU A 77 -3.45 -12.42 20.51
CA LEU A 77 -2.60 -13.31 21.32
C LEU A 77 -2.24 -12.68 22.67
N ASN A 78 -1.78 -11.41 22.66
CA ASN A 78 -1.41 -10.70 23.87
C ASN A 78 -2.61 -10.45 24.81
N LEU A 79 -3.76 -10.07 24.22
CA LEU A 79 -4.99 -9.87 24.97
C LEU A 79 -5.51 -11.18 25.61
N SER A 80 -5.44 -12.28 24.85
CA SER A 80 -5.82 -13.61 25.38
C SER A 80 -4.95 -14.02 26.57
N ALA A 81 -3.64 -13.75 26.50
CA ALA A 81 -2.72 -14.00 27.59
C ALA A 81 -2.98 -13.08 28.79
N TYR A 82 -3.22 -11.80 28.54
CA TYR A 82 -3.48 -10.78 29.57
C TYR A 82 -4.76 -11.04 30.35
N LEU A 83 -5.85 -11.39 29.65
CA LEU A 83 -7.16 -11.66 30.25
C LEU A 83 -7.35 -13.13 30.69
N ARG A 84 -6.40 -14.02 30.35
CA ARG A 84 -6.50 -15.47 30.57
C ARG A 84 -7.80 -16.06 30.02
N THR A 85 -8.26 -15.53 28.89
CA THR A 85 -9.47 -15.97 28.19
C THR A 85 -9.24 -15.89 26.70
N ILE A 86 -10.03 -16.60 25.90
CA ILE A 86 -9.91 -16.50 24.45
C ILE A 86 -10.42 -15.13 24.01
N ALA A 87 -9.56 -14.38 23.36
CA ALA A 87 -9.88 -13.14 22.68
C ALA A 87 -9.60 -13.29 21.19
N ASP A 88 -10.51 -12.81 20.36
CA ASP A 88 -10.38 -12.77 18.89
C ASP A 88 -10.54 -11.35 18.41
N ILE A 89 -9.67 -10.94 17.49
CA ILE A 89 -9.68 -9.58 16.92
C ILE A 89 -9.63 -9.69 15.41
N VAL A 90 -10.65 -9.15 14.77
CA VAL A 90 -10.80 -9.17 13.31
C VAL A 90 -10.83 -7.73 12.78
N LEU A 91 -10.00 -7.43 11.79
CA LEU A 91 -10.07 -6.18 11.06
C LEU A 91 -11.30 -6.21 10.15
N LEU A 92 -12.21 -5.26 10.31
CA LEU A 92 -13.43 -5.15 9.51
C LEU A 92 -13.23 -4.28 8.28
N SER A 93 -12.68 -3.07 8.47
CA SER A 93 -12.48 -2.13 7.36
C SER A 93 -11.36 -1.13 7.62
N VAL A 94 -10.85 -0.56 6.52
CA VAL A 94 -9.93 0.58 6.50
C VAL A 94 -10.51 1.59 5.51
N ASP A 95 -11.11 2.64 6.01
CA ASP A 95 -11.86 3.60 5.22
C ASP A 95 -11.33 5.02 5.39
N GLN A 96 -11.53 5.85 4.36
CA GLN A 96 -11.22 7.26 4.39
C GLN A 96 -12.50 8.07 4.60
N LEU A 97 -12.54 8.88 5.66
CA LEU A 97 -13.67 9.73 6.05
C LEU A 97 -13.19 11.15 6.38
N SER A 98 -14.10 12.09 6.59
CA SER A 98 -13.79 13.32 7.31
C SER A 98 -13.79 13.07 8.83
N TYR A 99 -13.03 13.87 9.58
CA TYR A 99 -12.99 13.75 11.04
C TYR A 99 -14.37 13.95 11.68
N ALA A 100 -15.18 14.86 11.13
CA ALA A 100 -16.56 15.08 11.58
C ALA A 100 -17.43 13.82 11.37
N GLU A 101 -17.30 13.13 10.22
CA GLU A 101 -18.03 11.88 9.97
C GLU A 101 -17.61 10.77 10.94
N PHE A 102 -16.33 10.68 11.27
CA PHE A 102 -15.84 9.75 12.28
C PHE A 102 -16.49 10.05 13.65
N LEU A 103 -16.45 11.30 14.11
CA LEU A 103 -17.07 11.68 15.39
C LEU A 103 -18.58 11.40 15.42
N MET A 104 -19.29 11.60 14.31
CA MET A 104 -20.72 11.29 14.19
C MET A 104 -21.01 9.78 14.17
N SER A 105 -20.05 8.94 13.85
CA SER A 105 -20.21 7.47 13.86
C SER A 105 -20.06 6.86 15.26
N LEU A 106 -19.52 7.63 16.21
CA LEU A 106 -19.29 7.16 17.58
C LEU A 106 -20.52 7.38 18.46
N PRO A 107 -20.75 6.56 19.48
CA PRO A 107 -21.78 6.79 20.49
C PRO A 107 -21.48 8.07 21.30
N GLU A 108 -22.51 8.65 21.92
CA GLU A 108 -22.38 9.87 22.74
C GLU A 108 -21.38 9.69 23.89
N THR A 109 -21.37 8.49 24.48
CA THR A 109 -20.40 8.10 25.51
C THR A 109 -19.57 6.93 25.02
N THR A 110 -18.25 7.09 25.03
CA THR A 110 -17.30 6.05 24.63
C THR A 110 -15.97 6.21 25.36
N CYS A 111 -15.03 5.28 25.21
CA CYS A 111 -13.66 5.46 25.66
C CYS A 111 -12.80 5.91 24.48
N ILE A 112 -12.56 7.20 24.36
CA ILE A 112 -11.73 7.76 23.31
C ILE A 112 -10.42 8.30 23.90
N ASN A 113 -9.31 7.89 23.31
CA ASN A 113 -7.98 8.18 23.76
C ASN A 113 -7.24 9.00 22.71
N ALA A 114 -6.74 10.16 23.09
CA ALA A 114 -5.81 10.91 22.25
C ALA A 114 -4.42 10.34 22.44
N VAL A 115 -3.75 10.01 21.33
CA VAL A 115 -2.44 9.36 21.31
C VAL A 115 -1.49 10.20 20.47
N ASP A 116 -0.35 10.58 21.04
CA ASP A 116 0.70 11.34 20.37
C ASP A 116 1.58 10.42 19.51
N ILE A 117 1.89 10.87 18.29
CA ILE A 117 2.73 10.15 17.31
C ILE A 117 4.12 10.77 17.33
N GLN A 118 5.11 10.07 17.83
CA GLN A 118 6.50 10.53 17.94
C GLN A 118 7.42 9.76 17.00
N PRO A 119 8.47 10.40 16.43
CA PRO A 119 8.89 11.81 16.57
C PRO A 119 8.20 12.76 15.60
N GLN A 120 7.35 12.25 14.67
CA GLN A 120 6.75 13.01 13.58
C GLN A 120 5.86 14.17 14.06
N GLY A 121 5.39 14.09 15.30
CA GLY A 121 4.42 15.00 15.87
C GLY A 121 3.02 14.80 15.28
N GLY A 122 2.01 14.96 16.10
CA GLY A 122 0.61 14.80 15.73
C GLY A 122 -0.13 13.83 16.61
N MET A 123 -1.43 13.78 16.44
CA MET A 123 -2.31 12.95 17.26
C MET A 123 -3.16 12.03 16.42
N LEU A 124 -3.39 10.81 16.92
CA LEU A 124 -4.45 9.90 16.46
C LEU A 124 -5.48 9.73 17.59
N ALA A 125 -6.69 9.34 17.23
CA ALA A 125 -7.66 8.91 18.22
C ALA A 125 -7.76 7.38 18.22
N PHE A 126 -7.74 6.80 19.42
CA PHE A 126 -7.96 5.39 19.68
C PHE A 126 -9.23 5.21 20.49
N GLU A 127 -10.27 4.66 19.89
CA GLU A 127 -11.59 4.53 20.49
C GLU A 127 -11.90 3.07 20.81
N LEU A 128 -12.50 2.86 21.98
CA LEU A 128 -13.00 1.58 22.47
C LEU A 128 -14.47 1.71 22.83
N ASN A 129 -15.29 0.88 22.20
CA ASN A 129 -16.70 0.84 22.54
C ASN A 129 -16.91 0.48 24.03
N PRO A 130 -17.82 1.14 24.77
CA PRO A 130 -18.06 0.88 26.18
C PRO A 130 -18.33 -0.59 26.52
N THR A 131 -19.06 -1.31 25.66
CA THR A 131 -19.33 -2.75 25.83
C THR A 131 -18.02 -3.54 25.93
N LEU A 132 -17.04 -3.23 25.08
CA LEU A 132 -15.72 -3.86 25.12
C LEU A 132 -14.94 -3.48 26.37
N VAL A 133 -14.96 -2.19 26.75
CA VAL A 133 -14.28 -1.70 27.94
C VAL A 133 -14.78 -2.42 29.18
N PHE A 134 -16.11 -2.52 29.38
CA PHE A 134 -16.69 -3.22 30.51
C PHE A 134 -16.39 -4.72 30.50
N ALA A 135 -16.40 -5.37 29.33
CA ALA A 135 -16.03 -6.78 29.23
C ALA A 135 -14.58 -7.05 29.62
N ILE A 136 -13.65 -6.18 29.22
CA ILE A 136 -12.22 -6.27 29.58
C ILE A 136 -12.07 -6.06 31.09
N ILE A 137 -12.67 -5.00 31.65
CA ILE A 137 -12.59 -4.70 33.08
C ILE A 137 -13.17 -5.84 33.92
N GLU A 138 -14.30 -6.38 33.53
CA GLU A 138 -14.92 -7.51 34.23
C GLU A 138 -14.01 -8.74 34.25
N LYS A 139 -13.36 -9.05 33.13
CA LYS A 139 -12.37 -10.15 33.08
C LYS A 139 -11.17 -9.88 33.95
N LEU A 140 -10.67 -8.64 33.99
CA LEU A 140 -9.56 -8.25 34.88
C LEU A 140 -9.93 -8.42 36.34
N MET A 141 -11.18 -8.19 36.72
CA MET A 141 -11.71 -8.41 38.07
C MET A 141 -12.09 -9.85 38.37
N GLY A 142 -11.94 -10.78 37.42
CA GLY A 142 -12.27 -12.20 37.58
C GLY A 142 -13.72 -12.56 37.36
N GLY A 143 -14.51 -11.71 36.72
CA GLY A 143 -15.93 -11.97 36.38
C GLY A 143 -16.12 -12.93 35.20
N SER A 144 -17.37 -13.42 35.03
CA SER A 144 -17.74 -14.41 34.01
C SER A 144 -18.03 -13.82 32.62
N SER A 145 -18.20 -12.52 32.45
CA SER A 145 -18.59 -11.81 31.21
C SER A 145 -20.02 -12.12 30.75
N GLU A 146 -20.94 -12.34 31.66
CA GLU A 146 -22.37 -12.50 31.37
C GLU A 146 -23.17 -11.21 31.63
N THR A 147 -22.50 -10.09 31.93
CA THR A 147 -23.17 -8.86 32.29
C THR A 147 -23.84 -8.19 31.11
N PRO A 148 -25.10 -7.74 31.27
CA PRO A 148 -25.75 -6.93 30.25
C PRO A 148 -24.99 -5.63 30.05
N THR A 149 -24.90 -5.21 28.81
CA THR A 149 -24.28 -3.94 28.37
C THR A 149 -24.82 -2.79 29.22
N GLN A 150 -23.98 -2.23 30.08
CA GLN A 150 -24.33 -1.03 30.84
C GLN A 150 -24.12 0.18 29.95
N ASN A 151 -25.20 0.86 29.59
CA ASN A 151 -25.12 2.12 28.86
C ASN A 151 -24.92 3.27 29.87
N ARG A 152 -23.71 3.38 30.41
CA ARG A 152 -23.31 4.43 31.35
C ARG A 152 -21.91 4.94 31.03
N GLU A 153 -21.59 6.10 31.53
CA GLU A 153 -20.24 6.63 31.45
C GLU A 153 -19.23 5.77 32.20
N ILE A 154 -18.03 5.73 31.67
CA ILE A 154 -16.88 5.04 32.27
C ILE A 154 -16.35 5.92 33.38
N THR A 155 -16.26 5.38 34.59
CA THR A 155 -15.73 6.10 35.76
C THR A 155 -14.21 6.25 35.70
N VAL A 156 -13.67 7.23 36.44
CA VAL A 156 -12.21 7.45 36.52
C VAL A 156 -11.46 6.20 36.96
N LEU A 157 -12.02 5.42 37.88
CA LEU A 157 -11.42 4.16 38.32
C LEU A 157 -11.35 3.13 37.17
N GLU A 158 -12.41 3.01 36.40
CA GLU A 158 -12.46 2.13 35.23
C GLU A 158 -11.53 2.58 34.10
N GLN A 159 -11.35 3.90 33.91
CA GLN A 159 -10.34 4.43 33.01
C GLN A 159 -8.92 3.98 33.39
N HIS A 160 -8.57 4.03 34.67
CA HIS A 160 -7.27 3.53 35.13
C HIS A 160 -7.11 2.02 34.97
N LEU A 161 -8.19 1.23 35.11
CA LEU A 161 -8.13 -0.21 34.89
C LEU A 161 -7.91 -0.57 33.42
N ILE A 162 -8.56 0.15 32.50
CA ILE A 162 -8.41 -0.10 31.06
C ILE A 162 -7.09 0.43 30.47
N GLU A 163 -6.43 1.36 31.16
CA GLU A 163 -5.15 1.96 30.72
C GLU A 163 -4.09 0.88 30.44
N GLY A 164 -4.02 -0.17 31.24
CA GLY A 164 -3.10 -1.28 31.04
C GLY A 164 -3.30 -1.99 29.69
N PHE A 165 -4.55 -2.15 29.25
CA PHE A 165 -4.87 -2.68 27.92
C PHE A 165 -4.51 -1.67 26.84
N ILE A 166 -4.81 -0.39 27.01
CA ILE A 166 -4.50 0.66 26.03
C ILE A 166 -2.99 0.71 25.79
N GLN A 167 -2.17 0.73 26.83
CA GLN A 167 -0.71 0.72 26.71
C GLN A 167 -0.18 -0.53 26.00
N MET A 168 -0.77 -1.70 26.26
CA MET A 168 -0.44 -2.94 25.57
C MET A 168 -0.79 -2.82 24.08
N ALA A 169 -1.98 -2.33 23.73
CA ALA A 169 -2.43 -2.13 22.35
C ALA A 169 -1.53 -1.14 21.59
N LEU A 170 -1.12 -0.05 22.22
CA LEU A 170 -0.20 0.95 21.62
C LEU A 170 1.22 0.40 21.43
N ARG A 171 1.70 -0.44 22.35
CA ARG A 171 2.98 -1.13 22.20
C ARG A 171 2.96 -2.09 21.02
N ASP A 172 1.92 -2.90 20.88
CA ASP A 172 1.77 -3.84 19.78
C ASP A 172 1.61 -3.09 18.45
N LEU A 173 0.92 -1.94 18.46
CA LEU A 173 0.81 -1.05 17.29
C LEU A 173 2.20 -0.54 16.87
N ARG A 174 3.00 -0.09 17.82
CA ARG A 174 4.38 0.35 17.58
C ARG A 174 5.22 -0.75 16.93
N GLU A 175 5.18 -1.97 17.45
CA GLU A 175 5.94 -3.09 16.91
C GLU A 175 5.61 -3.36 15.43
N VAL A 176 4.34 -3.26 15.08
CA VAL A 176 3.89 -3.46 13.70
C VAL A 176 4.30 -2.28 12.81
N TRP A 177 4.20 -1.05 13.30
CA TRP A 177 4.56 0.15 12.55
C TRP A 177 6.07 0.34 12.37
N GLN A 178 6.92 -0.28 13.19
CA GLN A 178 8.38 -0.27 13.02
C GLN A 178 8.84 -0.84 11.66
N THR A 179 8.01 -1.63 10.98
CA THR A 179 8.33 -2.14 9.63
C THR A 179 8.28 -1.06 8.56
N ILE A 180 7.55 0.04 8.78
CA ILE A 180 7.38 1.14 7.83
C ILE A 180 8.10 2.42 8.28
N GLY A 181 8.49 2.52 9.56
CA GLY A 181 9.25 3.65 10.09
C GLY A 181 9.36 3.65 11.59
N GLU A 182 10.31 4.42 12.10
CA GLU A 182 10.47 4.61 13.55
C GLU A 182 9.31 5.47 14.05
N THR A 183 8.37 4.85 14.75
CA THR A 183 7.18 5.50 15.28
C THR A 183 6.94 5.02 16.70
N ASN A 184 6.60 5.92 17.59
CA ASN A 184 6.18 5.62 18.96
C ASN A 184 4.81 6.26 19.20
N PHE A 185 3.93 5.50 19.87
CA PHE A 185 2.57 5.94 20.20
C PHE A 185 2.48 6.11 21.70
N VAL A 186 2.23 7.34 22.15
CA VAL A 186 2.17 7.69 23.56
C VAL A 186 0.78 8.18 23.91
N LEU A 187 0.14 7.57 24.90
CA LEU A 187 -1.16 8.02 25.40
C LEU A 187 -1.00 9.42 26.01
N ASP A 188 -1.72 10.40 25.45
CA ASP A 188 -1.77 11.78 25.94
C ASP A 188 -2.88 11.96 26.97
N ARG A 189 -4.13 11.63 26.59
CA ARG A 189 -5.30 11.77 27.46
C ARG A 189 -6.40 10.79 27.09
N GLN A 190 -7.27 10.51 28.08
CA GLN A 190 -8.48 9.71 27.93
C GLN A 190 -9.70 10.58 28.17
N GLU A 191 -10.71 10.42 27.31
CA GLU A 191 -11.98 11.13 27.42
C GLU A 191 -13.17 10.15 27.26
N THR A 192 -14.30 10.51 27.83
CA THR A 192 -15.53 9.71 27.71
C THR A 192 -16.50 10.24 26.66
N SER A 193 -16.25 11.44 26.16
CA SER A 193 -17.05 12.07 25.11
C SER A 193 -16.20 12.36 23.88
N PRO A 194 -16.62 11.88 22.69
CA PRO A 194 -15.89 12.13 21.44
C PRO A 194 -15.71 13.62 21.12
N GLN A 195 -16.65 14.46 21.57
CA GLN A 195 -16.65 15.90 21.28
C GLN A 195 -15.53 16.65 22.01
N LEU A 196 -14.97 16.09 23.07
CA LEU A 196 -13.87 16.69 23.83
C LEU A 196 -12.49 16.40 23.20
N VAL A 197 -12.42 15.43 22.29
CA VAL A 197 -11.18 15.07 21.60
C VAL A 197 -11.15 15.73 20.23
N GLN A 198 -10.28 16.69 20.07
CA GLN A 198 -10.04 17.36 18.79
C GLN A 198 -8.57 17.12 18.38
N ILE A 199 -8.35 16.16 17.48
CA ILE A 199 -7.02 15.82 16.96
C ILE A 199 -6.68 16.62 15.69
N VAL A 200 -7.68 16.97 14.89
CA VAL A 200 -7.58 17.78 13.67
C VAL A 200 -8.85 18.59 13.43
N ALA A 201 -8.86 19.42 12.40
CA ALA A 201 -10.05 20.17 12.00
C ALA A 201 -11.17 19.20 11.53
N PRO A 202 -12.47 19.55 11.72
CA PRO A 202 -13.60 18.67 11.40
C PRO A 202 -13.67 18.20 9.95
N ASN A 203 -13.21 19.02 9.00
CA ASN A 203 -13.20 18.72 7.55
C ASN A 203 -11.93 18.03 7.09
N GLU A 204 -10.96 17.80 7.99
CA GLU A 204 -9.72 17.11 7.63
C GLU A 204 -10.01 15.63 7.34
N ILE A 205 -9.27 15.09 6.37
CA ILE A 205 -9.40 13.69 5.97
C ILE A 205 -8.65 12.81 6.96
N VAL A 206 -9.33 11.78 7.42
CA VAL A 206 -8.78 10.77 8.33
C VAL A 206 -8.94 9.36 7.73
N VAL A 207 -8.07 8.46 8.12
CA VAL A 207 -8.24 7.02 7.90
C VAL A 207 -8.78 6.41 9.17
N VAL A 208 -9.91 5.73 9.06
CA VAL A 208 -10.52 5.00 10.16
C VAL A 208 -10.31 3.51 9.94
N ILE A 209 -9.74 2.86 10.94
CA ILE A 209 -9.43 1.43 10.96
C ILE A 209 -10.30 0.81 12.02
N VAL A 210 -11.20 -0.07 11.59
CA VAL A 210 -12.26 -0.64 12.42
C VAL A 210 -11.97 -2.10 12.71
N PHE A 211 -11.97 -2.48 13.99
CA PHE A 211 -11.81 -3.86 14.44
C PHE A 211 -13.05 -4.31 15.23
N GLU A 212 -13.43 -5.55 15.04
CA GLU A 212 -14.29 -6.27 15.96
C GLU A 212 -13.41 -7.03 16.95
N VAL A 213 -13.64 -6.83 18.23
CA VAL A 213 -12.92 -7.50 19.32
C VAL A 213 -13.91 -8.36 20.10
N LYS A 214 -13.63 -9.65 20.18
CA LYS A 214 -14.43 -10.61 20.95
C LYS A 214 -13.65 -11.06 22.18
N VAL A 215 -14.27 -10.91 23.36
CA VAL A 215 -13.70 -11.35 24.63
C VAL A 215 -14.71 -12.30 25.26
N GLY A 216 -14.41 -13.60 25.23
CA GLY A 216 -15.37 -14.63 25.65
C GLY A 216 -16.63 -14.61 24.78
N GLN A 217 -17.79 -14.28 25.36
CA GLN A 217 -19.07 -14.19 24.65
C GLN A 217 -19.44 -12.75 24.24
N THR A 218 -18.68 -11.76 24.69
CA THR A 218 -18.97 -10.35 24.42
C THR A 218 -18.17 -9.88 23.23
N SER A 219 -18.80 -9.15 22.30
CA SER A 219 -18.13 -8.47 21.19
C SER A 219 -18.32 -6.97 21.30
N GLY A 220 -17.31 -6.22 20.85
CA GLY A 220 -17.35 -4.77 20.78
C GLY A 220 -16.42 -4.26 19.70
N MET A 221 -16.51 -2.96 19.41
CA MET A 221 -15.71 -2.31 18.39
C MET A 221 -14.50 -1.60 19.01
N MET A 222 -13.42 -1.59 18.26
CA MET A 222 -12.19 -0.86 18.54
C MET A 222 -11.78 -0.13 17.26
N ASN A 223 -11.54 1.19 17.35
CA ASN A 223 -11.30 2.03 16.20
C ASN A 223 -10.01 2.86 16.36
N PHE A 224 -9.20 2.91 15.30
CA PHE A 224 -8.16 3.92 15.18
C PHE A 224 -8.56 4.95 14.13
N CYS A 225 -8.39 6.23 14.47
CA CYS A 225 -8.59 7.35 13.57
C CYS A 225 -7.28 8.09 13.39
N ILE A 226 -6.67 7.95 12.21
CA ILE A 226 -5.35 8.52 11.89
C ILE A 226 -5.53 9.61 10.85
N PRO A 227 -5.19 10.87 11.13
CA PRO A 227 -5.24 11.93 10.13
C PRO A 227 -4.32 11.65 8.95
N ALA A 228 -4.83 11.89 7.74
CA ALA A 228 -4.14 11.60 6.49
C ALA A 228 -2.76 12.27 6.40
N ILE A 229 -2.63 13.46 6.97
CA ILE A 229 -1.39 14.23 6.96
C ILE A 229 -0.22 13.50 7.65
N TYR A 230 -0.51 12.67 8.65
CA TYR A 230 0.52 11.89 9.36
C TYR A 230 0.88 10.57 8.66
N LEU A 231 0.14 10.21 7.61
CA LEU A 231 0.47 9.05 6.76
C LEU A 231 1.38 9.45 5.58
N ASP A 232 1.47 10.74 5.25
CA ASP A 232 2.28 11.22 4.11
C ASP A 232 3.77 10.82 4.22
N PRO A 233 4.45 10.92 5.38
CA PRO A 233 5.84 10.48 5.52
C PRO A 233 6.03 8.98 5.23
N PHE A 234 5.04 8.16 5.52
CA PHE A 234 5.07 6.70 5.34
C PHE A 234 4.51 6.24 3.99
N ALA A 235 4.06 7.18 3.14
CA ALA A 235 3.39 6.83 1.89
C ALA A 235 4.30 6.09 0.90
N MET A 236 5.63 6.30 0.96
CA MET A 236 6.59 5.58 0.10
C MET A 236 6.78 4.15 0.59
N GLU A 237 6.99 3.95 1.88
CA GLU A 237 7.18 2.64 2.51
C GLU A 237 5.91 1.80 2.40
N LEU A 238 4.75 2.38 2.68
CA LEU A 238 3.44 1.73 2.51
C LEU A 238 3.15 1.30 1.06
N ARG A 239 3.71 2.00 0.06
CA ARG A 239 3.63 1.58 -1.35
C ARG A 239 4.57 0.43 -1.66
N GLN A 240 5.68 0.29 -0.94
CA GLN A 240 6.67 -0.77 -1.14
C GLN A 240 6.26 -2.06 -0.44
N GLU A 241 5.61 -1.99 0.73
CA GLU A 241 5.15 -3.17 1.48
C GLU A 241 4.21 -4.05 0.65
N ASN A 242 3.33 -3.49 -0.17
CA ASN A 242 2.53 -4.25 -1.13
C ASN A 242 3.35 -5.04 -2.16
N ARG A 243 4.64 -4.75 -2.31
CA ARG A 243 5.54 -5.54 -3.15
C ARG A 243 6.27 -6.63 -2.36
N THR A 244 6.37 -6.49 -1.04
CA THR A 244 7.17 -7.37 -0.18
C THR A 244 6.35 -8.51 0.42
N ASP A 245 5.02 -8.37 0.57
CA ASP A 245 4.16 -9.46 1.07
C ASP A 245 3.99 -10.61 0.06
N PHE A 246 4.32 -10.41 -1.23
CA PHE A 246 4.54 -11.51 -2.18
C PHE A 246 5.95 -12.12 -2.07
N THR A 247 6.86 -11.53 -1.33
CA THR A 247 8.10 -12.17 -0.94
C THR A 247 7.87 -12.92 0.39
N THR A 248 7.09 -14.00 0.36
CA THR A 248 7.42 -15.18 1.15
C THR A 248 8.96 -15.23 1.23
N ARG A 249 9.55 -15.26 2.42
CA ARG A 249 11.00 -15.35 2.59
C ARG A 249 11.50 -16.32 1.55
N MET A 250 12.13 -15.78 0.49
CA MET A 250 12.66 -16.60 -0.58
C MET A 250 13.58 -17.61 0.09
N THR A 251 13.24 -18.87 -0.03
CA THR A 251 14.10 -19.94 0.48
C THR A 251 15.38 -19.94 -0.34
N ALA A 252 16.46 -20.51 0.18
CA ALA A 252 17.70 -20.67 -0.59
C ALA A 252 17.46 -21.43 -1.91
N GLU A 253 16.40 -22.20 -1.98
CA GLU A 253 15.97 -22.94 -3.17
C GLU A 253 15.27 -22.03 -4.19
N ASP A 254 14.48 -21.07 -3.73
CA ASP A 254 13.84 -20.06 -4.60
C ASP A 254 14.90 -19.13 -5.21
N HIS A 255 15.93 -18.75 -4.45
CA HIS A 255 17.08 -18.00 -4.97
C HIS A 255 17.80 -18.78 -6.08
N ARG A 256 18.06 -20.07 -5.89
CA ARG A 256 18.68 -20.91 -6.93
C ARG A 256 17.82 -21.01 -8.19
N ARG A 257 16.51 -21.22 -8.04
CA ARG A 257 15.59 -21.26 -9.19
C ARG A 257 15.56 -19.93 -9.93
N LEU A 258 15.56 -18.80 -9.19
CA LEU A 258 15.61 -17.46 -9.79
C LEU A 258 16.92 -17.26 -10.55
N ASP A 259 18.07 -17.65 -9.97
CA ASP A 259 19.38 -17.58 -10.61
C ASP A 259 19.43 -18.44 -11.89
N GLU A 260 18.83 -19.64 -11.89
CA GLU A 260 18.73 -20.48 -13.08
C GLU A 260 17.87 -19.86 -14.18
N VAL A 261 16.73 -19.25 -13.81
CA VAL A 261 15.86 -18.55 -14.78
C VAL A 261 16.57 -17.32 -15.34
N LEU A 262 17.24 -16.53 -14.50
CA LEU A 262 18.00 -15.35 -14.93
C LEU A 262 19.19 -15.74 -15.82
N ALA A 263 19.92 -16.80 -15.48
CA ALA A 263 21.06 -17.30 -16.28
C ALA A 263 20.63 -17.75 -17.70
N ASN A 264 19.41 -18.25 -17.84
CA ASN A 264 18.84 -18.69 -19.12
C ASN A 264 18.07 -17.60 -19.87
N SER A 265 17.94 -16.40 -19.27
CA SER A 265 17.22 -15.29 -19.90
C SER A 265 18.06 -14.65 -21.00
N VAL A 266 17.42 -14.30 -22.13
CA VAL A 266 18.04 -13.64 -23.27
C VAL A 266 17.81 -12.13 -23.15
N THR A 267 18.88 -11.37 -23.26
CA THR A 267 18.84 -9.90 -23.22
C THR A 267 19.52 -9.28 -24.44
N SER A 268 19.12 -8.07 -24.81
CA SER A 268 19.70 -7.34 -25.95
C SER A 268 20.92 -6.54 -25.54
N LEU A 269 22.01 -6.75 -26.27
CA LEU A 269 23.27 -6.06 -26.02
C LEU A 269 23.59 -5.15 -27.21
N PHE A 270 23.69 -3.84 -26.96
CA PHE A 270 24.01 -2.80 -27.94
C PHE A 270 25.43 -2.31 -27.74
N VAL A 271 26.16 -2.17 -28.82
CA VAL A 271 27.53 -1.66 -28.83
C VAL A 271 27.58 -0.37 -29.59
N ASP A 272 27.64 0.77 -28.89
CA ASP A 272 27.70 2.09 -29.49
C ASP A 272 29.16 2.43 -29.86
N LEU A 273 29.44 2.52 -31.14
CA LEU A 273 30.78 2.87 -31.62
C LEU A 273 31.12 4.33 -31.34
N ALA A 274 30.26 5.25 -31.76
CA ALA A 274 30.38 6.69 -31.52
C ALA A 274 29.05 7.40 -31.78
N GLN A 275 28.92 8.61 -31.24
CA GLN A 275 27.83 9.54 -31.55
C GLN A 275 28.42 10.81 -32.11
N ARG A 276 27.81 11.36 -33.17
CA ARG A 276 28.19 12.65 -33.77
C ARG A 276 26.96 13.51 -33.95
N LYS A 277 27.05 14.77 -33.58
CA LYS A 277 26.04 15.79 -33.94
C LYS A 277 26.35 16.28 -35.32
N ILE A 278 25.39 16.27 -36.24
CA ILE A 278 25.49 16.82 -37.60
C ILE A 278 24.43 17.90 -37.80
N ALA A 279 24.72 18.88 -38.65
CA ALA A 279 23.72 19.88 -39.01
C ALA A 279 22.61 19.26 -39.88
N ILE A 280 21.36 19.74 -39.74
CA ILE A 280 20.25 19.26 -40.53
C ILE A 280 20.49 19.39 -42.02
N ARG A 281 21.22 20.46 -42.44
CA ARG A 281 21.64 20.68 -43.82
C ARG A 281 22.53 19.53 -44.35
N GLU A 282 23.49 19.08 -43.54
CA GLU A 282 24.38 17.96 -43.90
C GLU A 282 23.57 16.64 -43.97
N LEU A 283 22.62 16.44 -43.02
CA LEU A 283 21.76 15.27 -43.05
C LEU A 283 20.91 15.19 -44.33
N LEU A 284 20.35 16.31 -44.76
CA LEU A 284 19.52 16.39 -45.98
C LEU A 284 20.31 16.23 -47.27
N SER A 285 21.63 16.45 -47.25
CA SER A 285 22.53 16.32 -48.41
C SER A 285 23.18 14.92 -48.51
N LEU A 286 23.04 14.04 -47.54
CA LEU A 286 23.61 12.70 -47.55
C LEU A 286 23.09 11.84 -48.67
N GLN A 287 23.99 11.21 -49.42
CA GLN A 287 23.69 10.25 -50.49
C GLN A 287 24.34 8.89 -50.23
N VAL A 288 23.85 7.88 -50.93
CA VAL A 288 24.42 6.54 -50.88
C VAL A 288 25.86 6.58 -51.45
N GLY A 289 26.85 6.26 -50.62
CA GLY A 289 28.27 6.30 -50.95
C GLY A 289 29.06 7.38 -50.18
N ASP A 290 28.37 8.29 -49.48
CA ASP A 290 29.02 9.30 -48.65
C ASP A 290 29.69 8.71 -47.42
N ILE A 291 30.84 9.25 -47.02
CA ILE A 291 31.63 8.84 -45.87
C ILE A 291 31.37 9.81 -44.71
N VAL A 292 30.70 9.35 -43.68
CA VAL A 292 30.52 10.10 -42.43
C VAL A 292 31.66 9.76 -41.45
N THR A 293 32.52 10.68 -41.16
CA THR A 293 33.60 10.50 -40.18
C THR A 293 33.05 10.62 -38.77
N LEU A 294 33.39 9.67 -37.93
CA LEU A 294 33.05 9.69 -36.49
C LEU A 294 34.28 10.25 -35.76
N ASN A 295 34.17 11.41 -35.11
CA ASN A 295 35.25 12.07 -34.38
C ASN A 295 35.69 11.29 -33.14
N LYS A 296 36.04 10.01 -33.30
CA LYS A 296 36.49 9.13 -32.23
C LYS A 296 37.62 8.24 -32.75
N GLU A 297 38.71 8.16 -31.99
CA GLU A 297 39.81 7.28 -32.30
C GLU A 297 39.42 5.81 -32.28
N ILE A 298 40.00 5.00 -33.17
CA ILE A 298 39.70 3.55 -33.25
C ILE A 298 40.11 2.82 -31.97
N THR A 299 41.10 3.33 -31.25
CA THR A 299 41.60 2.82 -29.99
C THR A 299 40.83 3.27 -28.76
N ALA A 300 39.94 4.27 -28.92
CA ALA A 300 39.17 4.81 -27.79
C ALA A 300 38.12 3.81 -27.28
N PRO A 301 37.90 3.73 -25.97
CA PRO A 301 36.89 2.85 -25.39
C PRO A 301 35.48 3.15 -25.92
N ILE A 302 34.71 2.10 -26.18
CA ILE A 302 33.31 2.18 -26.60
C ILE A 302 32.42 1.76 -25.45
N THR A 303 31.16 2.22 -25.47
CA THR A 303 30.16 1.87 -24.43
C THR A 303 29.28 0.73 -24.89
N VAL A 304 29.18 -0.29 -24.05
CA VAL A 304 28.26 -1.42 -24.23
C VAL A 304 27.06 -1.23 -23.34
N LYS A 305 25.88 -1.20 -23.95
CA LYS A 305 24.58 -1.03 -23.29
C LYS A 305 23.84 -2.37 -23.25
N VAL A 306 23.24 -2.62 -22.10
CA VAL A 306 22.31 -3.76 -21.90
C VAL A 306 20.92 -3.16 -21.70
N GLU A 307 19.96 -3.50 -22.57
CA GLU A 307 18.61 -2.92 -22.58
C GLU A 307 18.61 -1.37 -22.51
N GLY A 308 19.54 -0.73 -23.25
CA GLY A 308 19.66 0.73 -23.29
C GLY A 308 20.46 1.37 -22.16
N LEU A 309 20.80 0.64 -21.10
CA LEU A 309 21.58 1.13 -19.97
C LEU A 309 23.09 0.87 -20.19
N PRO A 310 23.99 1.87 -20.03
CA PRO A 310 25.43 1.67 -20.13
C PRO A 310 25.91 0.78 -18.98
N LYS A 311 26.57 -0.34 -19.32
CA LYS A 311 27.05 -1.31 -18.32
C LYS A 311 28.54 -1.57 -18.39
N PHE A 312 29.15 -1.47 -19.60
CA PHE A 312 30.57 -1.82 -19.76
C PHE A 312 31.27 -0.82 -20.68
N HIS A 313 32.56 -0.62 -20.41
CA HIS A 313 33.52 -0.05 -21.37
C HIS A 313 34.24 -1.17 -22.11
N ALA A 314 34.40 -1.05 -23.41
CA ALA A 314 35.00 -2.08 -24.24
C ALA A 314 35.88 -1.52 -25.33
N LEU A 315 36.80 -2.32 -25.89
CA LEU A 315 37.53 -2.01 -27.11
C LEU A 315 36.89 -2.74 -28.29
N PHE A 316 36.67 -2.01 -29.37
CA PHE A 316 36.21 -2.60 -30.63
C PHE A 316 37.35 -3.31 -31.36
N GLY A 317 37.07 -4.46 -31.97
CA GLY A 317 38.05 -5.20 -32.72
C GLY A 317 37.41 -6.33 -33.54
N ALA A 318 38.27 -7.23 -34.06
CA ALA A 318 37.83 -8.41 -34.79
C ALA A 318 38.41 -9.67 -34.15
N ARG A 319 37.61 -10.75 -34.09
CA ARG A 319 38.05 -12.08 -33.67
C ARG A 319 37.53 -13.13 -34.64
N LYS A 320 38.46 -13.93 -35.21
CA LYS A 320 38.14 -14.98 -36.20
C LYS A 320 37.27 -14.46 -37.36
N GLY A 321 37.61 -13.25 -37.91
CA GLY A 321 36.88 -12.64 -39.03
C GLY A 321 35.52 -12.02 -38.67
N LYS A 322 35.09 -12.05 -37.41
CA LYS A 322 33.85 -11.44 -36.94
C LYS A 322 34.14 -10.18 -36.10
N LYS A 323 33.25 -9.18 -36.18
CA LYS A 323 33.30 -7.99 -35.30
C LYS A 323 33.15 -8.42 -33.83
N ALA A 324 33.98 -7.87 -32.95
CA ALA A 324 34.02 -8.23 -31.53
C ALA A 324 34.24 -6.98 -30.66
N ALA A 325 33.76 -7.01 -29.42
CA ALA A 325 34.06 -6.03 -28.40
C ALA A 325 34.74 -6.72 -27.22
N ARG A 326 35.90 -6.22 -26.79
CA ARG A 326 36.60 -6.72 -25.59
C ARG A 326 36.21 -5.84 -24.42
N ILE A 327 35.56 -6.40 -23.44
CA ILE A 327 35.20 -5.69 -22.20
C ILE A 327 36.46 -5.32 -21.42
N LEU A 328 36.56 -4.08 -20.99
CA LEU A 328 37.66 -3.53 -20.21
C LEU A 328 37.25 -3.34 -18.73
N SER A 329 36.11 -2.72 -18.47
CA SER A 329 35.64 -2.39 -17.13
C SER A 329 34.12 -2.28 -17.09
N LEU A 330 33.56 -2.36 -15.89
CA LEU A 330 32.18 -2.01 -15.60
C LEU A 330 32.05 -0.46 -15.58
N VAL A 331 30.91 0.05 -16.04
CA VAL A 331 30.54 1.44 -15.80
C VAL A 331 30.01 1.51 -14.37
N THR A 332 30.81 2.04 -13.43
CA THR A 332 30.35 2.37 -12.08
C THR A 332 29.51 3.64 -12.18
N ASN A 333 28.33 3.67 -11.58
CA ASN A 333 27.49 4.88 -11.48
C ASN A 333 28.08 5.83 -10.42
N GLU A 334 29.25 6.38 -10.69
CA GLU A 334 29.67 7.63 -10.07
C GLU A 334 29.19 8.74 -11.01
N GLU A 335 28.54 9.76 -10.47
CA GLU A 335 28.10 10.95 -11.18
C GLU A 335 29.26 11.49 -12.05
N PRO A 336 28.98 11.93 -13.30
CA PRO A 336 30.04 12.56 -14.11
C PRO A 336 30.57 13.74 -13.29
N PRO A 337 31.89 13.94 -13.24
CA PRO A 337 32.47 15.13 -12.62
C PRO A 337 31.78 16.35 -13.22
N GLN A 338 31.27 17.25 -12.38
CA GLN A 338 30.79 18.55 -12.78
C GLN A 338 31.90 19.20 -13.55
N GLU A 339 31.64 19.57 -14.81
CA GLU A 339 32.52 20.45 -15.56
C GLU A 339 32.62 21.72 -14.73
N ASP A 340 33.83 21.94 -14.18
CA ASP A 340 34.22 23.17 -13.54
C ASP A 340 34.27 24.23 -14.67
N ASP A 341 33.28 25.12 -14.69
CA ASP A 341 33.25 26.31 -15.55
C ASP A 341 34.36 27.28 -15.10
N GLY A 342 35.60 26.82 -15.24
CA GLY A 342 36.79 27.66 -15.08
C GLY A 342 36.74 28.82 -16.07
N GLU A 343 36.64 30.02 -15.53
CA GLU A 343 36.67 31.31 -16.21
C GLU A 343 37.68 31.29 -17.35
N PHE A 344 37.20 31.35 -18.58
CA PHE A 344 38.03 31.55 -19.78
C PHE A 344 38.32 33.05 -19.90
N GLU A 345 39.48 33.51 -19.37
CA GLU A 345 40.01 34.84 -19.66
C GLU A 345 40.46 34.89 -21.11
N PRO A 346 39.93 35.81 -21.95
CA PRO A 346 40.45 36.01 -23.30
C PRO A 346 41.78 36.78 -23.24
N LEU A 347 42.85 36.17 -23.71
CA LEU A 347 44.13 36.85 -23.95
C LEU A 347 43.92 37.98 -24.95
N GLN A 348 43.89 39.23 -24.46
CA GLN A 348 44.02 40.42 -25.26
C GLN A 348 45.52 40.63 -25.64
N GLY A 349 45.77 40.76 -26.92
CA GLY A 349 46.82 41.62 -27.46
C GLY A 349 48.24 41.03 -27.57
N LEU A 350 48.62 40.80 -28.78
CA LEU A 350 49.98 41.28 -29.23
C LEU A 350 49.95 41.48 -30.74
N GLY A 351 50.19 42.67 -31.13
CA GLY A 351 50.69 43.43 -32.19
C GLY A 351 50.72 42.93 -33.66
#